data_a8cb1c80947d2ec0e3acbd0c073b5376
#
_entry.id   a8cb1c80947d2ec0e3acbd0c073b5376
#
_cell.length_a   1.000
_cell.length_b   1.000
_cell.length_c   1.000
_cell.angle_alpha   90.00
_cell.angle_beta   90.00
_cell.angle_gamma   90.00
#
_symmetry.space_group_name_H-M   'P 1'
#
loop_
_entity.id
_entity.type
_entity.pdbx_description
1 polymer ?
#
loop_
_entity_poly.entity_id
_entity_poly.type
_entity_poly.pdbx_seq_one_letter_code
_entity_poly.pdbx_strand_id
1 'polypeptide(L)'
;PQIVTHILQKAFFKHALENEFLTGSRRTVRSEEEENQMKIKWHNENKLHMQVKENNGVTYLTYPSFEQFPDIVHCFSTRLGGVSQGIFSSMNLSFTRGDEENAVKDNYRRLSAAVGFSLEDIVTSDQTHTTNVQLVGAEDRGKGVTRPRTYKDVDGMITNVPGVVLCTFYADCVPLYFVDPVHKAIGLSHSGWRGTVGKIGKVTIEKMAEQFGSDPEEIFTAIGPSICQDCYEVSEDVILEFQKAFEEKYWEKLFYKKKNGKYQLELWEANHIIFLKAGIKEEHISMPGICTCCNPEFLFSH
;
A
#
# COMPACT_ATOMS: atom_id res chain seq x y z
N PRO A 1 5.53 -7.12 18.70
CA PRO A 1 5.98 -5.84 18.13
C PRO A 1 5.64 -5.82 16.65
N GLN A 2 4.71 -4.94 16.28
CA GLN A 2 4.28 -4.78 14.90
C GLN A 2 5.38 -4.04 14.13
N ILE A 3 5.96 -4.71 13.14
CA ILE A 3 6.93 -4.14 12.20
C ILE A 3 6.17 -3.74 10.94
N VAL A 4 6.52 -2.62 10.34
CA VAL A 4 5.61 -1.93 9.41
C VAL A 4 6.26 -1.67 8.06
N THR A 5 5.57 -2.05 6.98
CA THR A 5 5.91 -1.74 5.59
C THR A 5 5.19 -0.46 5.14
N HIS A 6 5.81 0.33 4.26
CA HIS A 6 5.30 1.64 3.85
C HIS A 6 4.86 1.66 2.40
N ILE A 7 3.88 2.50 2.15
CA ILE A 7 3.40 2.82 0.81
C ILE A 7 3.55 4.31 0.58
N LEU A 8 4.12 4.66 -0.55
CA LEU A 8 4.30 6.02 -0.98
C LEU A 8 3.63 6.19 -2.34
N GLN A 9 2.82 7.22 -2.45
CA GLN A 9 2.23 7.63 -3.71
C GLN A 9 2.46 9.13 -3.89
N LYS A 10 3.08 9.50 -5.01
CA LYS A 10 3.42 10.89 -5.34
C LYS A 10 2.83 11.26 -6.69
N ALA A 11 2.17 12.40 -6.76
CA ALA A 11 1.79 13.02 -8.02
C ALA A 11 2.88 13.99 -8.47
N PHE A 12 3.41 13.79 -9.70
CA PHE A 12 4.32 14.72 -10.37
C PHE A 12 3.61 15.36 -11.54
N PHE A 13 3.71 16.68 -11.67
CA PHE A 13 3.47 17.37 -12.93
C PHE A 13 4.82 17.76 -13.51
N LYS A 14 5.25 17.04 -14.54
CA LYS A 14 6.47 17.33 -15.26
C LYS A 14 6.27 18.57 -16.12
N HIS A 15 7.03 19.64 -15.85
CA HIS A 15 7.46 20.56 -16.90
C HIS A 15 8.50 19.81 -17.74
N ALA A 16 8.23 19.73 -19.03
CA ALA A 16 9.13 19.07 -19.98
C ALA A 16 10.53 19.75 -19.94
N LEU A 17 11.53 18.97 -19.58
CA LEU A 17 12.91 19.19 -19.97
C LEU A 17 13.42 17.86 -20.50
N GLU A 18 13.65 17.87 -21.82
CA GLU A 18 14.28 16.79 -22.57
C GLU A 18 15.67 16.53 -22.00
N ASN A 19 15.99 15.28 -21.71
CA ASN A 19 17.37 14.80 -21.74
C ASN A 19 17.37 13.35 -22.23
N GLU A 20 17.91 13.21 -23.43
CA GLU A 20 18.32 11.95 -24.03
C GLU A 20 19.33 11.22 -23.12
N PHE A 21 19.08 9.97 -22.81
CA PHE A 21 20.12 9.06 -22.36
C PHE A 21 20.13 7.76 -23.14
N LEU A 22 21.29 7.54 -23.70
CA LEU A 22 21.74 6.47 -24.60
C LEU A 22 21.45 5.05 -24.05
N THR A 23 20.96 4.23 -24.97
CA THR A 23 20.86 2.78 -24.87
C THR A 23 22.24 2.14 -24.88
N GLY A 24 22.57 1.43 -23.82
CA GLY A 24 23.73 0.53 -23.74
C GLY A 24 23.31 -0.86 -23.29
N SER A 25 22.99 -1.74 -24.25
CA SER A 25 22.78 -3.15 -24.01
C SER A 25 24.09 -3.83 -23.64
N ARG A 26 24.24 -4.31 -22.40
CA ARG A 26 25.26 -5.32 -22.05
C ARG A 26 24.54 -6.57 -21.53
N ARG A 27 24.56 -7.62 -22.36
CA ARG A 27 24.33 -8.99 -21.90
C ARG A 27 25.50 -9.39 -21.02
N THR A 28 25.25 -9.56 -19.72
CA THR A 28 26.17 -10.22 -18.80
C THR A 28 25.77 -11.68 -18.62
N VAL A 29 26.74 -12.56 -18.70
CA VAL A 29 26.63 -14.01 -18.43
C VAL A 29 26.28 -14.17 -16.95
N ARG A 30 25.19 -14.86 -16.65
CA ARG A 30 24.76 -15.19 -15.28
C ARG A 30 25.74 -16.17 -14.66
N SER A 31 26.22 -15.86 -13.46
CA SER A 31 27.03 -16.75 -12.62
C SER A 31 26.13 -17.60 -11.71
N GLU A 32 26.62 -18.75 -11.29
CA GLU A 32 25.91 -19.73 -10.42
C GLU A 32 25.51 -19.17 -9.02
N GLU A 33 25.91 -17.94 -8.67
CA GLU A 33 25.51 -17.23 -7.47
C GLU A 33 24.08 -16.64 -7.56
N GLU A 34 23.44 -16.62 -8.73
CA GLU A 34 22.08 -16.13 -8.93
C GLU A 34 20.97 -17.13 -8.56
N GLU A 35 21.32 -18.41 -8.23
CA GLU A 35 20.32 -19.42 -7.86
C GLU A 35 19.74 -19.28 -6.45
N ASN A 36 20.23 -18.35 -5.64
CA ASN A 36 19.71 -18.07 -4.30
C ASN A 36 18.75 -16.86 -4.29
N GLN A 37 18.08 -16.58 -5.39
CA GLN A 37 17.03 -15.58 -5.43
C GLN A 37 15.89 -15.99 -4.49
N MET A 38 15.57 -15.12 -3.54
CA MET A 38 14.45 -15.27 -2.62
C MET A 38 13.17 -15.62 -3.42
N LYS A 39 12.64 -16.83 -3.22
CA LYS A 39 11.48 -17.32 -3.97
C LYS A 39 10.22 -16.72 -3.39
N ILE A 40 9.72 -15.67 -4.03
CA ILE A 40 8.45 -15.03 -3.65
C ILE A 40 7.29 -15.99 -3.95
N LYS A 41 6.42 -16.21 -2.95
CA LYS A 41 5.19 -16.99 -3.11
C LYS A 41 4.07 -16.07 -3.59
N TRP A 42 3.82 -16.10 -4.88
CA TRP A 42 2.70 -15.40 -5.49
C TRP A 42 1.41 -16.20 -5.39
N HIS A 43 0.29 -15.52 -5.10
CA HIS A 43 -1.04 -16.07 -5.29
C HIS A 43 -1.46 -15.79 -6.74
N ASN A 44 -1.76 -16.85 -7.49
CA ASN A 44 -2.15 -16.76 -8.91
C ASN A 44 -1.01 -16.27 -9.83
N GLU A 45 0.01 -17.12 -10.01
CA GLU A 45 1.20 -16.84 -10.84
C GLU A 45 0.89 -16.47 -12.29
N ASN A 46 -0.28 -16.87 -12.81
CA ASN A 46 -0.70 -16.58 -14.18
C ASN A 46 -1.23 -15.14 -14.39
N LYS A 47 -1.40 -14.37 -13.33
CA LYS A 47 -1.90 -12.99 -13.38
C LYS A 47 -1.12 -12.13 -12.37
N LEU A 48 0.10 -11.74 -12.74
CA LEU A 48 0.91 -10.85 -11.93
C LEU A 48 0.36 -9.43 -12.00
N HIS A 49 -0.17 -8.97 -10.87
CA HIS A 49 -0.67 -7.59 -10.75
C HIS A 49 0.40 -6.63 -10.24
N MET A 50 1.52 -7.14 -9.71
CA MET A 50 2.63 -6.34 -9.18
C MET A 50 3.94 -6.75 -9.81
N GLN A 51 4.90 -5.83 -9.81
CA GLN A 51 6.28 -6.05 -10.24
C GLN A 51 7.24 -5.73 -9.10
N VAL A 52 8.31 -6.54 -9.02
CA VAL A 52 9.46 -6.27 -8.16
C VAL A 52 10.38 -5.30 -8.90
N LYS A 53 10.71 -4.21 -8.25
CA LYS A 53 11.71 -3.23 -8.72
C LYS A 53 12.86 -3.21 -7.74
N GLU A 54 14.05 -2.97 -8.25
CA GLU A 54 15.24 -2.72 -7.44
C GLU A 54 15.97 -1.49 -7.95
N ASN A 55 16.31 -0.59 -7.06
CA ASN A 55 17.11 0.59 -7.36
C ASN A 55 17.97 0.95 -6.14
N ASN A 56 19.27 1.22 -6.36
CA ASN A 56 20.22 1.58 -5.31
C ASN A 56 20.24 0.59 -4.13
N GLY A 57 20.06 -0.72 -4.39
CA GLY A 57 20.04 -1.78 -3.39
C GLY A 57 18.77 -1.80 -2.51
N VAL A 58 17.73 -1.08 -2.90
CA VAL A 58 16.42 -1.11 -2.26
C VAL A 58 15.42 -1.82 -3.16
N THR A 59 14.76 -2.85 -2.62
CA THR A 59 13.72 -3.62 -3.32
C THR A 59 12.34 -3.12 -2.90
N TYR A 60 11.47 -2.86 -3.89
CA TYR A 60 10.10 -2.43 -3.69
C TYR A 60 9.16 -2.99 -4.76
N LEU A 61 7.87 -2.92 -4.53
CA LEU A 61 6.83 -3.41 -5.44
C LEU A 61 6.09 -2.24 -6.08
N THR A 62 5.67 -2.42 -7.35
CA THR A 62 4.83 -1.46 -8.10
C THR A 62 3.69 -2.17 -8.81
N TYR A 63 2.66 -1.42 -9.21
CA TYR A 63 1.56 -1.89 -10.05
C TYR A 63 1.77 -1.47 -11.49
N PRO A 64 1.89 -2.40 -12.47
CA PRO A 64 1.95 -2.06 -13.89
C PRO A 64 0.76 -1.22 -14.36
N SER A 65 -0.42 -1.45 -13.78
CA SER A 65 -1.64 -0.67 -14.08
C SER A 65 -1.51 0.82 -13.78
N PHE A 66 -0.63 1.21 -12.86
CA PHE A 66 -0.37 2.63 -12.54
C PHE A 66 0.80 3.21 -13.34
N GLU A 67 1.61 2.40 -14.01
CA GLU A 67 2.72 2.88 -14.86
C GLU A 67 2.21 3.60 -16.13
N GLN A 68 0.95 3.40 -16.51
CA GLN A 68 0.30 4.19 -17.57
C GLN A 68 0.11 5.67 -17.21
N PHE A 69 0.25 6.04 -15.94
CA PHE A 69 0.14 7.42 -15.44
C PHE A 69 1.54 7.97 -15.14
N PRO A 70 2.22 8.61 -16.10
CA PRO A 70 3.64 9.01 -15.95
C PRO A 70 3.87 10.04 -14.84
N ASP A 71 2.82 10.75 -14.44
CA ASP A 71 2.85 11.74 -13.37
C ASP A 71 2.66 11.11 -11.97
N ILE A 72 2.41 9.81 -11.88
CA ILE A 72 2.17 9.09 -10.63
C ILE A 72 3.40 8.23 -10.30
N VAL A 73 3.97 8.45 -9.14
CA VAL A 73 4.98 7.55 -8.54
C VAL A 73 4.35 6.83 -7.37
N HIS A 74 4.49 5.52 -7.33
CA HIS A 74 3.95 4.68 -6.27
C HIS A 74 4.91 3.54 -5.95
N CYS A 75 4.88 3.07 -4.73
CA CYS A 75 5.58 1.86 -4.34
C CYS A 75 4.95 1.22 -3.09
N PHE A 76 5.22 -0.06 -2.91
CA PHE A 76 5.11 -0.76 -1.64
C PHE A 76 6.52 -1.20 -1.25
N SER A 77 7.06 -0.71 -0.13
CA SER A 77 8.40 -1.08 0.31
C SER A 77 8.42 -2.54 0.77
N THR A 78 9.51 -3.24 0.49
CA THR A 78 9.79 -4.54 1.10
C THR A 78 10.58 -4.36 2.40
N ARG A 79 10.94 -5.46 3.05
CA ARG A 79 11.85 -5.41 4.21
C ARG A 79 13.33 -5.38 3.82
N LEU A 80 13.65 -5.33 2.52
CA LEU A 80 15.00 -5.44 1.98
C LEU A 80 15.62 -4.06 1.68
N GLY A 81 16.95 -3.97 1.81
CA GLY A 81 17.74 -2.80 1.42
C GLY A 81 17.85 -1.71 2.48
N GLY A 82 17.36 -1.94 3.69
CA GLY A 82 17.51 -1.02 4.82
C GLY A 82 18.73 -1.31 5.70
N VAL A 83 18.82 -0.60 6.83
CA VAL A 83 19.93 -0.69 7.80
C VAL A 83 19.51 -1.13 9.19
N SER A 84 18.20 -1.23 9.46
CA SER A 84 17.70 -1.69 10.77
C SER A 84 18.10 -3.12 11.05
N GLN A 85 18.24 -3.46 12.34
CA GLN A 85 18.79 -4.75 12.82
C GLN A 85 17.72 -5.57 13.56
N GLY A 86 18.02 -6.84 13.81
CA GLY A 86 17.17 -7.75 14.59
C GLY A 86 15.78 -7.92 13.97
N ILE A 87 14.74 -7.79 14.78
CA ILE A 87 13.35 -7.94 14.33
C ILE A 87 12.93 -6.90 13.28
N PHE A 88 13.61 -5.74 13.24
CA PHE A 88 13.36 -4.65 12.29
C PHE A 88 14.12 -4.78 10.97
N SER A 89 14.91 -5.84 10.81
CA SER A 89 15.78 -6.06 9.65
C SER A 89 14.93 -6.21 8.38
N SER A 90 15.19 -5.35 7.37
CA SER A 90 16.16 -4.25 7.40
C SER A 90 15.52 -2.88 7.15
N MET A 91 14.38 -2.78 6.43
CA MET A 91 13.75 -1.56 5.94
C MET A 91 12.57 -1.11 6.84
N ASN A 92 12.73 -1.13 8.16
CA ASN A 92 11.71 -0.56 9.03
C ASN A 92 11.64 0.96 8.88
N LEU A 93 10.44 1.48 8.72
CA LEU A 93 10.16 2.90 8.51
C LEU A 93 9.28 3.49 9.63
N SER A 94 9.03 2.73 10.70
CA SER A 94 8.23 3.19 11.84
C SER A 94 9.10 3.74 12.96
N PHE A 95 8.88 5.00 13.32
CA PHE A 95 9.53 5.64 14.47
C PHE A 95 8.97 5.21 15.84
N THR A 96 7.82 4.51 15.87
CA THR A 96 7.08 4.25 17.12
C THR A 96 7.17 2.79 17.59
N ARG A 97 8.00 1.95 16.96
CA ARG A 97 8.07 0.51 17.26
C ARG A 97 9.29 0.09 18.07
N GLY A 98 10.16 1.05 18.44
CA GLY A 98 11.33 0.79 19.29
C GLY A 98 12.61 0.48 18.51
N ASP A 99 12.66 0.80 17.23
CA ASP A 99 13.89 0.79 16.44
C ASP A 99 14.72 2.06 16.68
N GLU A 100 15.99 2.03 16.30
CA GLU A 100 16.89 3.17 16.37
C GLU A 100 16.45 4.27 15.40
N GLU A 101 16.20 5.48 15.91
CA GLU A 101 15.65 6.60 15.14
C GLU A 101 16.51 6.95 13.90
N ASN A 102 17.86 6.87 14.05
CA ASN A 102 18.78 7.13 12.95
C ASN A 102 18.68 6.03 11.86
N ALA A 103 18.48 4.76 12.24
CA ALA A 103 18.28 3.69 11.28
C ALA A 103 16.98 3.90 10.49
N VAL A 104 15.88 4.27 11.16
CA VAL A 104 14.62 4.61 10.50
C VAL A 104 14.77 5.78 9.54
N LYS A 105 15.47 6.86 9.94
CA LYS A 105 15.76 8.01 9.07
C LYS A 105 16.58 7.61 7.85
N ASP A 106 17.56 6.73 8.02
CA ASP A 106 18.39 6.25 6.91
C ASP A 106 17.59 5.37 5.95
N ASN A 107 16.71 4.51 6.47
CA ASN A 107 15.80 3.73 5.66
C ASN A 107 14.88 4.62 4.80
N TYR A 108 14.33 5.70 5.36
CA TYR A 108 13.57 6.70 4.59
C TYR A 108 14.41 7.32 3.48
N ARG A 109 15.67 7.73 3.76
CA ARG A 109 16.56 8.30 2.75
C ARG A 109 16.83 7.31 1.61
N ARG A 110 17.10 6.04 1.94
CA ARG A 110 17.33 4.98 0.97
C ARG A 110 16.13 4.75 0.07
N LEU A 111 14.95 4.60 0.67
CA LEU A 111 13.71 4.39 -0.09
C LEU A 111 13.40 5.61 -0.97
N SER A 112 13.56 6.82 -0.43
CA SER A 112 13.33 8.06 -1.17
C SER A 112 14.27 8.18 -2.39
N ALA A 113 15.54 7.87 -2.23
CA ALA A 113 16.51 7.88 -3.32
C ALA A 113 16.21 6.80 -4.38
N ALA A 114 15.72 5.63 -3.95
CA ALA A 114 15.39 4.54 -4.85
C ALA A 114 14.14 4.82 -5.70
N VAL A 115 13.13 5.44 -5.11
CA VAL A 115 11.81 5.68 -5.72
C VAL A 115 11.69 7.07 -6.37
N GLY A 116 12.49 8.04 -5.91
CA GLY A 116 12.57 9.36 -6.53
C GLY A 116 11.63 10.42 -5.91
N PHE A 117 11.61 10.54 -4.57
CA PHE A 117 10.89 11.61 -3.85
C PHE A 117 11.74 12.21 -2.73
N SER A 118 11.29 13.30 -2.10
CA SER A 118 11.97 13.94 -0.98
C SER A 118 11.31 13.59 0.35
N LEU A 119 12.11 13.50 1.42
CA LEU A 119 11.58 13.24 2.78
C LEU A 119 10.67 14.35 3.24
N GLU A 120 10.97 15.57 2.84
CA GLU A 120 10.20 16.76 3.17
C GLU A 120 8.83 16.78 2.52
N ASP A 121 8.60 15.97 1.48
CA ASP A 121 7.32 15.86 0.78
C ASP A 121 6.36 14.84 1.43
N ILE A 122 6.87 13.98 2.33
CA ILE A 122 6.09 12.90 2.91
C ILE A 122 5.08 13.43 3.94
N VAL A 123 3.85 12.92 3.86
CA VAL A 123 2.79 13.10 4.85
C VAL A 123 2.35 11.72 5.30
N THR A 124 2.46 11.45 6.61
CA THR A 124 2.07 10.14 7.16
C THR A 124 0.71 10.17 7.81
N SER A 125 -0.06 9.08 7.69
CA SER A 125 -1.29 8.86 8.46
C SER A 125 -1.01 8.64 9.96
N ASP A 126 -2.05 8.74 10.77
CA ASP A 126 -2.05 8.36 12.20
C ASP A 126 -3.10 7.26 12.41
N GLN A 127 -2.74 6.04 12.03
CA GLN A 127 -3.65 4.92 11.89
C GLN A 127 -4.11 4.35 13.24
N THR A 128 -5.41 4.37 13.45
CA THR A 128 -6.09 3.83 14.64
C THR A 128 -7.24 2.89 14.29
N HIS A 129 -7.31 2.45 13.03
CA HIS A 129 -8.32 1.54 12.46
C HIS A 129 -9.72 2.18 12.40
N THR A 130 -9.77 3.47 12.09
CA THR A 130 -11.00 4.23 11.81
C THR A 130 -11.33 4.24 10.31
N THR A 131 -12.29 5.08 9.91
CA THR A 131 -12.59 5.39 8.51
C THR A 131 -12.37 6.86 8.19
N ASN A 132 -11.60 7.57 9.02
CA ASN A 132 -11.31 8.98 8.81
C ASN A 132 -10.33 9.17 7.66
N VAL A 133 -10.73 9.95 6.65
CA VAL A 133 -9.93 10.31 5.49
C VAL A 133 -9.64 11.80 5.50
N GLN A 134 -8.37 12.17 5.53
CA GLN A 134 -7.88 13.54 5.60
C GLN A 134 -7.53 14.07 4.20
N LEU A 135 -8.01 15.27 3.86
CA LEU A 135 -7.46 16.05 2.77
C LEU A 135 -6.15 16.68 3.23
N VAL A 136 -5.07 16.45 2.48
CA VAL A 136 -3.73 16.99 2.80
C VAL A 136 -3.20 17.85 1.65
N GLY A 137 -2.50 18.92 1.99
CA GLY A 137 -1.97 19.91 1.06
C GLY A 137 -0.45 20.11 1.17
N ALA A 138 0.04 21.16 0.51
CA ALA A 138 1.46 21.51 0.54
C ALA A 138 1.97 21.84 1.96
N GLU A 139 1.11 22.40 2.80
CA GLU A 139 1.38 22.75 4.20
C GLU A 139 1.53 21.52 5.11
N ASP A 140 1.10 20.35 4.64
CA ASP A 140 1.21 19.10 5.40
C ASP A 140 2.53 18.36 5.15
N ARG A 141 3.30 18.74 4.15
CA ARG A 141 4.56 18.09 3.79
C ARG A 141 5.50 17.97 5.00
N GLY A 142 6.15 16.83 5.12
CA GLY A 142 7.06 16.49 6.20
C GLY A 142 6.39 15.97 7.47
N LYS A 143 5.06 16.09 7.62
CA LYS A 143 4.34 15.66 8.83
C LYS A 143 4.47 14.16 9.07
N GLY A 144 5.04 13.80 10.21
CA GLY A 144 5.26 12.43 10.68
C GLY A 144 6.61 11.83 10.30
N VAL A 145 7.45 12.55 9.50
CA VAL A 145 8.83 12.14 9.17
C VAL A 145 9.83 13.22 9.59
N THR A 146 9.73 14.43 9.03
CA THR A 146 10.68 15.52 9.30
C THR A 146 10.14 16.53 10.32
N ARG A 147 8.84 16.51 10.57
CA ARG A 147 8.17 17.34 11.59
C ARG A 147 6.96 16.59 12.21
N PRO A 148 6.50 17.02 13.40
CA PRO A 148 5.35 16.37 14.07
C PRO A 148 4.06 16.47 13.26
N ARG A 149 3.21 15.43 13.37
CA ARG A 149 1.81 15.48 12.90
C ARG A 149 0.98 16.44 13.77
N THR A 150 -0.02 17.06 13.17
CA THR A 150 -0.96 17.98 13.83
C THR A 150 -2.39 17.42 13.86
N TYR A 151 -2.59 16.20 13.38
CA TYR A 151 -3.86 15.46 13.37
C TYR A 151 -3.69 14.09 14.02
N LYS A 152 -4.83 13.48 14.37
CA LYS A 152 -4.94 12.15 14.96
C LYS A 152 -6.06 11.37 14.31
N ASP A 153 -6.05 10.04 14.51
CA ASP A 153 -7.11 9.12 14.05
C ASP A 153 -7.39 9.23 12.54
N VAL A 154 -6.35 9.22 11.72
CA VAL A 154 -6.41 9.33 10.26
C VAL A 154 -5.91 8.02 9.65
N ASP A 155 -6.82 7.25 9.05
CA ASP A 155 -6.53 5.99 8.37
C ASP A 155 -6.51 6.10 6.84
N GLY A 156 -6.90 7.24 6.29
CA GLY A 156 -6.81 7.53 4.86
C GLY A 156 -6.41 8.99 4.60
N MET A 157 -5.78 9.23 3.46
CA MET A 157 -5.40 10.57 3.01
C MET A 157 -5.67 10.70 1.53
N ILE A 158 -6.08 11.90 1.10
CA ILE A 158 -6.27 12.26 -0.31
C ILE A 158 -5.60 13.60 -0.61
N THR A 159 -5.14 13.78 -1.84
CA THR A 159 -4.57 15.05 -2.32
C THR A 159 -4.62 15.15 -3.84
N ASN A 160 -4.70 16.37 -4.36
CA ASN A 160 -4.44 16.70 -5.76
C ASN A 160 -3.27 17.70 -5.88
N VAL A 161 -2.51 17.88 -4.81
CA VAL A 161 -1.37 18.81 -4.78
C VAL A 161 -0.11 18.10 -5.26
N PRO A 162 0.52 18.57 -6.36
CA PRO A 162 1.75 17.99 -6.88
C PRO A 162 2.88 18.02 -5.85
N GLY A 163 3.65 16.92 -5.80
CA GLY A 163 4.80 16.80 -4.90
C GLY A 163 4.45 16.42 -3.46
N VAL A 164 3.19 16.29 -3.06
CA VAL A 164 2.79 15.68 -1.79
C VAL A 164 2.93 14.16 -1.92
N VAL A 165 3.59 13.52 -0.95
CA VAL A 165 3.81 12.07 -0.88
C VAL A 165 2.99 11.49 0.25
N LEU A 166 1.93 10.75 -0.06
CA LEU A 166 1.11 10.06 0.94
C LEU A 166 1.82 8.80 1.44
N CYS A 167 1.86 8.60 2.75
CA CYS A 167 2.53 7.46 3.38
C CYS A 167 1.66 6.84 4.48
N THR A 168 1.43 5.54 4.39
CA THR A 168 0.68 4.72 5.35
C THR A 168 1.48 3.46 5.72
N PHE A 169 1.13 2.80 6.83
CA PHE A 169 1.95 1.78 7.47
C PHE A 169 1.20 0.45 7.57
N TYR A 170 1.89 -0.67 7.30
CA TYR A 170 1.25 -1.98 7.24
C TYR A 170 2.13 -3.09 7.82
N ALA A 171 1.47 -4.01 8.52
CA ALA A 171 1.87 -5.37 8.80
C ALA A 171 0.56 -6.17 8.82
N ASP A 172 0.24 -6.80 7.69
CA ASP A 172 -0.95 -7.61 7.41
C ASP A 172 -2.23 -6.89 7.03
N CYS A 173 -2.51 -5.67 7.54
CA CYS A 173 -3.67 -4.88 7.10
C CYS A 173 -3.55 -4.50 5.62
N VAL A 174 -4.71 -4.22 4.99
CA VAL A 174 -4.82 -4.00 3.54
C VAL A 174 -4.55 -2.54 3.16
N PRO A 175 -3.57 -2.29 2.29
CA PRO A 175 -3.39 -1.01 1.62
C PRO A 175 -4.41 -0.80 0.52
N LEU A 176 -4.97 0.40 0.43
CA LEU A 176 -5.87 0.78 -0.65
C LEU A 176 -5.32 2.03 -1.35
N TYR A 177 -5.01 1.89 -2.65
CA TYR A 177 -4.53 2.97 -3.50
C TYR A 177 -5.63 3.49 -4.40
N PHE A 178 -5.61 4.79 -4.66
CA PHE A 178 -6.55 5.45 -5.55
C PHE A 178 -5.81 6.43 -6.45
N VAL A 179 -6.11 6.39 -7.75
CA VAL A 179 -5.59 7.32 -8.76
C VAL A 179 -6.75 7.82 -9.60
N ASP A 180 -7.00 9.11 -9.56
CA ASP A 180 -7.89 9.80 -10.48
C ASP A 180 -7.04 10.58 -11.48
N PRO A 181 -6.88 10.08 -12.71
CA PRO A 181 -6.06 10.76 -13.72
C PRO A 181 -6.71 12.02 -14.28
N VAL A 182 -8.04 12.13 -14.20
CA VAL A 182 -8.80 13.29 -14.73
C VAL A 182 -8.57 14.52 -13.85
N HIS A 183 -8.75 14.37 -12.53
CA HIS A 183 -8.60 15.47 -11.57
C HIS A 183 -7.19 15.52 -10.97
N LYS A 184 -6.28 14.63 -11.46
CA LYS A 184 -4.89 14.53 -10.99
C LYS A 184 -4.81 14.35 -9.48
N ALA A 185 -5.71 13.54 -8.94
CA ALA A 185 -5.81 13.29 -7.52
C ALA A 185 -5.38 11.87 -7.16
N ILE A 186 -4.86 11.72 -5.96
CA ILE A 186 -4.47 10.43 -5.39
C ILE A 186 -5.08 10.25 -4.00
N GLY A 187 -5.29 8.99 -3.64
CA GLY A 187 -5.69 8.59 -2.31
C GLY A 187 -4.91 7.37 -1.83
N LEU A 188 -4.74 7.26 -0.51
CA LEU A 188 -4.09 6.13 0.11
C LEU A 188 -4.75 5.86 1.46
N SER A 189 -5.28 4.64 1.68
CA SER A 189 -6.02 4.31 2.88
C SER A 189 -5.61 2.96 3.47
N HIS A 190 -5.67 2.88 4.80
CA HIS A 190 -5.38 1.69 5.58
C HIS A 190 -6.67 0.96 5.94
N SER A 191 -6.84 -0.27 5.44
CA SER A 191 -8.01 -1.09 5.64
C SER A 191 -7.67 -2.38 6.42
N GLY A 192 -7.57 -2.27 7.74
CA GLY A 192 -7.68 -3.44 8.63
C GLY A 192 -9.12 -3.96 8.63
N TRP A 193 -9.43 -5.05 9.35
CA TRP A 193 -10.77 -5.60 9.37
C TRP A 193 -11.85 -4.58 9.78
N ARG A 194 -11.56 -3.68 10.73
CA ARG A 194 -12.46 -2.61 11.14
C ARG A 194 -12.68 -1.59 10.04
N GLY A 195 -11.61 -1.17 9.37
CA GLY A 195 -11.67 -0.27 8.20
C GLY A 195 -12.45 -0.91 7.04
N THR A 196 -12.29 -2.23 6.83
CA THR A 196 -13.03 -3.00 5.81
C THR A 196 -14.53 -3.04 6.14
N VAL A 197 -14.91 -3.38 7.37
CA VAL A 197 -16.31 -3.35 7.81
C VAL A 197 -16.89 -1.94 7.72
N GLY A 198 -16.13 -0.92 8.12
CA GLY A 198 -16.50 0.49 8.00
C GLY A 198 -16.42 1.03 6.56
N LYS A 199 -15.99 0.21 5.59
CA LYS A 199 -15.92 0.55 4.15
C LYS A 199 -15.05 1.75 3.85
N ILE A 200 -13.85 1.84 4.46
CA ILE A 200 -12.94 2.97 4.25
C ILE A 200 -12.61 3.21 2.77
N GLY A 201 -12.56 2.16 1.95
CA GLY A 201 -12.38 2.28 0.51
C GLY A 201 -13.45 3.13 -0.16
N LYS A 202 -14.74 2.87 0.17
CA LYS A 202 -15.86 3.69 -0.30
C LYS A 202 -15.78 5.11 0.25
N VAL A 203 -15.51 5.28 1.55
CA VAL A 203 -15.37 6.60 2.18
C VAL A 203 -14.29 7.43 1.48
N THR A 204 -13.17 6.80 1.08
CA THR A 204 -12.10 7.48 0.35
C THR A 204 -12.57 7.96 -1.03
N ILE A 205 -13.29 7.10 -1.78
CA ILE A 205 -13.85 7.44 -3.10
C ILE A 205 -14.86 8.60 -2.97
N GLU A 206 -15.77 8.52 -2.00
CA GLU A 206 -16.75 9.59 -1.72
C GLU A 206 -16.04 10.91 -1.36
N LYS A 207 -14.96 10.83 -0.59
CA LYS A 207 -14.16 12.01 -0.23
C LYS A 207 -13.42 12.60 -1.43
N MET A 208 -12.91 11.78 -2.35
CA MET A 208 -12.33 12.24 -3.62
C MET A 208 -13.39 12.89 -4.51
N ALA A 209 -14.58 12.32 -4.58
CA ALA A 209 -15.71 12.94 -5.32
C ALA A 209 -16.11 14.30 -4.72
N GLU A 210 -16.22 14.39 -3.38
CA GLU A 210 -16.55 15.62 -2.66
C GLU A 210 -15.51 16.73 -2.87
N GLN A 211 -14.22 16.40 -2.80
CA GLN A 211 -13.14 17.39 -2.78
C GLN A 211 -12.62 17.76 -4.17
N PHE A 212 -12.66 16.83 -5.11
CA PHE A 212 -12.06 17.00 -6.43
C PHE A 212 -13.05 16.87 -7.58
N GLY A 213 -14.27 16.39 -7.32
CA GLY A 213 -15.24 16.07 -8.37
C GLY A 213 -14.95 14.74 -9.06
N SER A 214 -14.17 13.86 -8.42
CA SER A 214 -13.80 12.55 -8.98
C SER A 214 -15.03 11.71 -9.31
N ASP A 215 -15.07 11.13 -10.52
CA ASP A 215 -16.05 10.11 -10.88
C ASP A 215 -15.50 8.72 -10.52
N PRO A 216 -16.20 7.91 -9.72
CA PRO A 216 -15.77 6.56 -9.39
C PRO A 216 -15.41 5.70 -10.61
N GLU A 217 -16.10 5.87 -11.75
CA GLU A 217 -15.81 5.12 -12.97
C GLU A 217 -14.46 5.48 -13.60
N GLU A 218 -13.91 6.66 -13.30
CA GLU A 218 -12.60 7.11 -13.80
C GLU A 218 -11.45 6.85 -12.81
N ILE A 219 -11.76 6.45 -11.56
CA ILE A 219 -10.74 6.14 -10.57
C ILE A 219 -10.15 4.74 -10.81
N PHE A 220 -8.83 4.65 -10.84
CA PHE A 220 -8.07 3.40 -10.79
C PHE A 220 -7.69 3.08 -9.36
N THR A 221 -7.83 1.82 -8.96
CA THR A 221 -7.55 1.38 -7.59
C THR A 221 -6.62 0.18 -7.55
N ALA A 222 -5.94 0.01 -6.44
CA ALA A 222 -5.22 -1.21 -6.15
C ALA A 222 -5.36 -1.61 -4.68
N ILE A 223 -5.46 -2.92 -4.45
CA ILE A 223 -5.41 -3.56 -3.15
C ILE A 223 -3.98 -4.02 -2.94
N GLY A 224 -3.31 -3.54 -1.87
CA GLY A 224 -1.88 -3.78 -1.64
C GLY A 224 -1.55 -5.10 -0.96
N PRO A 225 -0.25 -5.46 -0.92
CA PRO A 225 0.25 -6.62 -0.19
C PRO A 225 -0.24 -6.63 1.26
N SER A 226 -0.84 -7.73 1.66
CA SER A 226 -1.46 -7.90 2.97
C SER A 226 -1.69 -9.37 3.27
N ILE A 227 -2.25 -9.70 4.41
CA ILE A 227 -2.48 -11.09 4.81
C ILE A 227 -3.56 -11.73 3.92
N CYS A 228 -3.32 -12.94 3.41
CA CYS A 228 -4.29 -13.71 2.64
C CYS A 228 -5.27 -14.47 3.53
N GLN A 229 -6.35 -14.98 2.95
CA GLN A 229 -7.38 -15.75 3.66
C GLN A 229 -6.78 -16.91 4.47
N ASP A 230 -5.92 -17.72 3.88
CA ASP A 230 -5.35 -18.91 4.54
C ASP A 230 -4.49 -18.60 5.76
N CYS A 231 -3.95 -17.39 5.84
CA CYS A 231 -3.14 -16.92 6.96
C CYS A 231 -3.95 -16.12 7.99
N TYR A 232 -5.14 -15.61 7.63
CA TYR A 232 -5.89 -14.69 8.49
C TYR A 232 -6.99 -15.39 9.27
N GLU A 233 -6.64 -15.97 10.42
CA GLU A 233 -7.57 -16.59 11.34
C GLU A 233 -8.17 -15.56 12.31
N VAL A 234 -9.51 -15.54 12.41
CA VAL A 234 -10.28 -14.63 13.27
C VAL A 234 -11.29 -15.38 14.14
N SER A 235 -11.78 -14.72 15.17
CA SER A 235 -12.87 -15.21 16.03
C SER A 235 -14.25 -14.85 15.45
N GLU A 236 -15.29 -15.46 16.01
CA GLU A 236 -16.67 -15.31 15.53
C GLU A 236 -17.20 -13.88 15.65
N ASP A 237 -16.78 -13.13 16.66
CA ASP A 237 -17.16 -11.72 16.83
C ASP A 237 -16.79 -10.85 15.61
N VAL A 238 -15.60 -11.09 15.01
CA VAL A 238 -15.20 -10.41 13.77
C VAL A 238 -16.13 -10.80 12.62
N ILE A 239 -16.47 -12.07 12.49
CA ILE A 239 -17.36 -12.55 11.43
C ILE A 239 -18.78 -11.95 11.55
N LEU A 240 -19.30 -11.82 12.76
CA LEU A 240 -20.59 -11.16 12.99
C LEU A 240 -20.59 -9.71 12.47
N GLU A 241 -19.49 -8.98 12.59
CA GLU A 241 -19.38 -7.63 12.03
C GLU A 241 -19.35 -7.66 10.47
N PHE A 242 -18.67 -8.65 9.87
CA PHE A 242 -18.72 -8.86 8.42
C PHE A 242 -20.10 -9.23 7.91
N GLN A 243 -20.84 -10.08 8.63
CA GLN A 243 -22.22 -10.44 8.29
C GLN A 243 -23.16 -9.23 8.31
N LYS A 244 -22.97 -8.28 9.24
CA LYS A 244 -23.74 -7.03 9.26
C LYS A 244 -23.37 -6.09 8.10
N ALA A 245 -22.10 -6.07 7.69
CA ALA A 245 -21.59 -5.14 6.70
C ALA A 245 -21.77 -5.59 5.25
N PHE A 246 -21.84 -6.90 5.00
CA PHE A 246 -21.91 -7.51 3.67
C PHE A 246 -23.16 -8.38 3.50
N GLU A 247 -23.74 -8.31 2.30
CA GLU A 247 -24.90 -9.16 1.93
C GLU A 247 -24.53 -10.65 1.97
N GLU A 248 -25.46 -11.49 2.38
CA GLU A 248 -25.29 -12.94 2.55
C GLU A 248 -24.71 -13.65 1.31
N LYS A 249 -25.08 -13.21 0.11
CA LYS A 249 -24.55 -13.74 -1.16
C LYS A 249 -23.01 -13.66 -1.32
N TYR A 250 -22.33 -12.85 -0.49
CA TYR A 250 -20.87 -12.72 -0.51
C TYR A 250 -20.17 -13.54 0.57
N TRP A 251 -20.88 -14.05 1.58
CA TRP A 251 -20.26 -14.64 2.76
C TRP A 251 -19.34 -15.83 2.42
N GLU A 252 -19.76 -16.72 1.51
CA GLU A 252 -18.95 -17.86 1.08
C GLU A 252 -17.60 -17.47 0.45
N LYS A 253 -17.53 -16.26 -0.14
CA LYS A 253 -16.29 -15.72 -0.68
C LYS A 253 -15.42 -15.05 0.39
N LEU A 254 -16.05 -14.54 1.46
CA LEU A 254 -15.38 -13.72 2.46
C LEU A 254 -14.84 -14.54 3.63
N PHE A 255 -15.50 -15.61 4.04
CA PHE A 255 -15.05 -16.38 5.19
C PHE A 255 -15.58 -17.83 5.19
N TYR A 256 -14.81 -18.69 5.84
CA TYR A 256 -15.27 -20.06 6.14
C TYR A 256 -14.87 -20.47 7.56
N LYS A 257 -15.69 -21.36 8.17
CA LYS A 257 -15.47 -21.87 9.52
C LYS A 257 -14.49 -23.04 9.52
N LYS A 258 -13.52 -23.00 10.42
CA LYS A 258 -12.56 -24.09 10.66
C LYS A 258 -13.08 -25.09 11.69
N LYS A 259 -12.45 -26.28 11.74
CA LYS A 259 -12.77 -27.32 12.72
C LYS A 259 -12.53 -26.91 14.18
N ASN A 260 -11.61 -25.96 14.41
CA ASN A 260 -11.29 -25.40 15.73
C ASN A 260 -12.29 -24.33 16.21
N GLY A 261 -13.35 -24.06 15.44
CA GLY A 261 -14.36 -23.05 15.75
C GLY A 261 -13.99 -21.63 15.34
N LYS A 262 -12.75 -21.39 14.89
CA LYS A 262 -12.31 -20.12 14.31
C LYS A 262 -12.70 -20.02 12.84
N TYR A 263 -12.43 -18.87 12.23
CA TYR A 263 -12.75 -18.59 10.83
C TYR A 263 -11.51 -18.09 10.09
N GLN A 264 -11.44 -18.41 8.79
CA GLN A 264 -10.53 -17.74 7.86
C GLN A 264 -11.28 -16.61 7.16
N LEU A 265 -10.66 -15.43 7.09
CA LEU A 265 -11.28 -14.21 6.58
C LEU A 265 -10.50 -13.66 5.37
N GLU A 266 -11.23 -13.33 4.29
CA GLU A 266 -10.69 -12.82 3.03
C GLU A 266 -10.89 -11.30 2.93
N LEU A 267 -9.83 -10.55 3.23
CA LEU A 267 -9.87 -9.09 3.19
C LEU A 267 -9.69 -8.53 1.78
N TRP A 268 -8.99 -9.25 0.88
CA TRP A 268 -8.81 -8.80 -0.50
C TRP A 268 -10.13 -8.76 -1.24
N GLU A 269 -10.87 -9.86 -1.23
CA GLU A 269 -12.20 -9.93 -1.85
C GLU A 269 -13.20 -8.97 -1.19
N ALA A 270 -13.12 -8.77 0.13
CA ALA A 270 -13.98 -7.82 0.82
C ALA A 270 -13.77 -6.38 0.31
N ASN A 271 -12.52 -5.94 0.16
CA ASN A 271 -12.20 -4.61 -0.37
C ASN A 271 -12.49 -4.50 -1.88
N HIS A 272 -12.32 -5.59 -2.65
CA HIS A 272 -12.72 -5.66 -4.06
C HIS A 272 -14.23 -5.43 -4.21
N ILE A 273 -15.06 -6.13 -3.43
CA ILE A 273 -16.52 -5.94 -3.42
C ILE A 273 -16.88 -4.50 -3.04
N ILE A 274 -16.17 -3.89 -2.09
CA ILE A 274 -16.40 -2.50 -1.68
C ILE A 274 -16.14 -1.55 -2.85
N PHE A 275 -15.05 -1.75 -3.60
CA PHE A 275 -14.71 -0.93 -4.76
C PHE A 275 -15.77 -1.02 -5.86
N LEU A 276 -16.18 -2.24 -6.22
CA LEU A 276 -17.26 -2.44 -7.22
C LEU A 276 -18.57 -1.77 -6.80
N LYS A 277 -18.95 -1.92 -5.52
CA LYS A 277 -20.17 -1.27 -4.99
C LYS A 277 -20.06 0.26 -4.88
N ALA A 278 -18.86 0.78 -4.84
CA ALA A 278 -18.60 2.22 -4.86
C ALA A 278 -18.55 2.80 -6.28
N GLY A 279 -18.70 1.96 -7.33
CA GLY A 279 -18.78 2.40 -8.73
C GLY A 279 -17.45 2.30 -9.49
N ILE A 280 -16.40 1.72 -8.89
CA ILE A 280 -15.14 1.45 -9.61
C ILE A 280 -15.38 0.34 -10.65
N LYS A 281 -14.88 0.52 -11.87
CA LYS A 281 -14.91 -0.51 -12.91
C LYS A 281 -14.00 -1.70 -12.54
N GLU A 282 -14.41 -2.91 -12.86
CA GLU A 282 -13.61 -4.14 -12.59
C GLU A 282 -12.21 -4.06 -13.16
N GLU A 283 -12.07 -3.57 -14.39
CA GLU A 283 -10.79 -3.39 -15.08
C GLU A 283 -9.87 -2.32 -14.47
N HIS A 284 -10.42 -1.45 -13.61
CA HIS A 284 -9.67 -0.44 -12.86
C HIS A 284 -9.20 -0.92 -11.49
N ILE A 285 -9.45 -2.19 -11.12
CA ILE A 285 -9.07 -2.75 -9.83
C ILE A 285 -7.88 -3.70 -9.99
N SER A 286 -6.77 -3.40 -9.34
CA SER A 286 -5.61 -4.29 -9.26
C SER A 286 -5.55 -5.01 -7.93
N MET A 287 -5.30 -6.34 -7.99
CA MET A 287 -5.21 -7.20 -6.79
C MET A 287 -3.74 -7.37 -6.36
N PRO A 288 -3.44 -7.66 -5.08
CA PRO A 288 -2.05 -7.72 -4.59
C PRO A 288 -1.27 -8.92 -5.11
N GLY A 289 -1.88 -10.09 -5.19
CA GLY A 289 -1.23 -11.34 -5.60
C GLY A 289 -0.12 -11.84 -4.66
N ILE A 290 0.18 -11.15 -3.57
CA ILE A 290 1.24 -11.50 -2.61
C ILE A 290 0.77 -11.31 -1.17
N CYS A 291 1.01 -12.34 -0.34
CA CYS A 291 0.66 -12.32 1.07
C CYS A 291 1.89 -11.97 1.92
N THR A 292 1.72 -11.07 2.89
CA THR A 292 2.75 -10.67 3.85
C THR A 292 3.21 -11.85 4.70
N CYS A 293 2.29 -12.60 5.27
CA CYS A 293 2.56 -13.76 6.13
C CYS A 293 3.22 -14.93 5.38
N CYS A 294 2.84 -15.16 4.10
CA CYS A 294 3.46 -16.22 3.27
C CYS A 294 4.88 -15.88 2.81
N ASN A 295 5.28 -14.62 2.91
CA ASN A 295 6.58 -14.10 2.42
C ASN A 295 7.34 -13.33 3.51
N PRO A 296 7.62 -13.92 4.70
CA PRO A 296 8.18 -13.20 5.85
C PRO A 296 9.61 -12.70 5.63
N GLU A 297 10.36 -13.32 4.69
CA GLU A 297 11.71 -12.87 4.33
C GLU A 297 11.68 -11.66 3.38
N PHE A 298 10.55 -11.41 2.74
CA PHE A 298 10.39 -10.36 1.74
C PHE A 298 9.54 -9.19 2.24
N LEU A 299 8.52 -9.47 3.06
CA LEU A 299 7.58 -8.48 3.61
C LEU A 299 7.51 -8.58 5.14
N PHE A 300 7.16 -7.50 5.79
CA PHE A 300 6.86 -7.53 7.21
C PHE A 300 5.45 -8.09 7.46
N SER A 301 5.34 -8.99 8.45
CA SER A 301 4.09 -9.55 8.95
C SER A 301 4.12 -9.57 10.47
N HIS A 302 2.95 -9.57 11.12
CA HIS A 302 2.78 -9.56 12.57
C HIS A 302 2.87 -10.96 13.18
#